data_dbd2a6d4d5ef92b0b5317036af5873f7
#
_entry.id   dbd2a6d4d5ef92b0b5317036af5873f7
#
_cell.length_a   1.000
_cell.length_b   1.000
_cell.length_c   1.000
_cell.angle_alpha   90.00
_cell.angle_beta   90.00
_cell.angle_gamma   90.00
#
_symmetry.space_group_name_H-M   'P 1'
#
loop_
_entity.id
_entity.type
_entity.pdbx_description
1 polymer ?
#
loop_
_entity_poly.entity_id
_entity_poly.type
_entity_poly.pdbx_seq_one_letter_code
_entity_poly.pdbx_strand_id
1 'polypeptide(L)'
;MTKATPPTLAAGALLWRNVEGDAIEIALVHRPRYDDWTLPKGKLEAGEHLIECAAREVREETGAIARFGPLLGQVSYDVEGEPKNVTYWAARAVEMHEPTAESDEIGRVQWLSPGAARAVLTYGHDIEVLNSFLKIGTGTLPIVLLRHAKAVKRSDWDGDDDDDRPLDSRGEIQAQRLRSTLRAYGPLEIHSSDANRCQQTASLLSDKFAAPIITESSLSEYSYKRDSEAALSRIKQLLQLERPLVICSHRPVLPHLARALLENTHLDTPTASLEPAAAWVIHARGGVVIAIDYLSAPE
;
A
#
# COMPACT_ATOMS: atom_id res chain seq x y z
N MET A 1 13.29 4.36 36.20
CA MET A 1 12.82 4.76 34.85
C MET A 1 11.70 3.82 34.48
N THR A 2 10.47 4.26 34.59
CA THR A 2 9.29 3.53 34.08
C THR A 2 9.45 3.39 32.55
N LYS A 3 9.54 2.16 32.05
CA LYS A 3 9.46 1.92 30.59
C LYS A 3 8.13 2.49 30.10
N ALA A 4 8.18 3.43 29.17
CA ALA A 4 6.97 3.89 28.51
C ALA A 4 6.28 2.69 27.85
N THR A 5 4.99 2.56 28.07
CA THR A 5 4.17 1.53 27.41
C THR A 5 4.25 1.77 25.89
N PRO A 6 4.53 0.74 25.08
CA PRO A 6 4.52 0.90 23.63
C PRO A 6 3.11 1.27 23.15
N PRO A 7 3.00 2.14 22.14
CA PRO A 7 1.69 2.55 21.66
C PRO A 7 0.90 1.38 21.06
N THR A 8 -0.39 1.36 21.29
CA THR A 8 -1.31 0.49 20.55
C THR A 8 -1.29 0.91 19.09
N LEU A 9 -0.94 -0.01 18.19
CA LEU A 9 -0.98 0.22 16.76
C LEU A 9 -2.39 -0.02 16.23
N ALA A 10 -2.81 0.84 15.32
CA ALA A 10 -4.09 0.77 14.64
C ALA A 10 -3.94 1.26 13.19
N ALA A 11 -4.90 0.91 12.37
CA ALA A 11 -4.93 1.36 10.98
C ALA A 11 -6.36 1.59 10.51
N GLY A 12 -6.53 2.46 9.53
CA GLY A 12 -7.82 2.78 8.95
C GLY A 12 -7.70 3.48 7.61
N ALA A 13 -8.81 3.96 7.11
CA ALA A 13 -8.82 4.68 5.85
C ALA A 13 -9.83 5.84 5.85
N LEU A 14 -9.49 6.87 5.09
CA LEU A 14 -10.51 7.77 4.55
C LEU A 14 -11.13 7.05 3.34
N LEU A 15 -12.30 6.44 3.58
CA LEU A 15 -13.04 5.71 2.56
C LEU A 15 -13.91 6.68 1.76
N TRP A 16 -13.78 6.62 0.43
CA TRP A 16 -14.54 7.49 -0.46
C TRP A 16 -15.15 6.72 -1.64
N ARG A 17 -16.18 7.30 -2.26
CA ARG A 17 -16.80 6.80 -3.49
C ARG A 17 -17.16 7.96 -4.43
N ASN A 18 -17.24 7.66 -5.73
CA ASN A 18 -17.82 8.59 -6.69
C ASN A 18 -19.35 8.56 -6.58
N VAL A 19 -19.96 9.70 -6.79
CA VAL A 19 -21.39 9.87 -7.02
C VAL A 19 -21.58 10.52 -8.39
N GLU A 20 -22.80 10.94 -8.74
CA GLU A 20 -23.07 11.55 -10.05
C GLU A 20 -22.15 12.75 -10.33
N GLY A 21 -21.62 12.81 -11.55
CA GLY A 21 -20.61 13.78 -11.95
C GLY A 21 -19.25 13.47 -11.34
N ASP A 22 -18.47 14.52 -11.08
CA ASP A 22 -17.15 14.41 -10.43
C ASP A 22 -17.20 14.53 -8.90
N ALA A 23 -18.41 14.49 -8.33
CA ALA A 23 -18.60 14.59 -6.89
C ALA A 23 -18.20 13.30 -6.18
N ILE A 24 -17.74 13.46 -4.92
CA ILE A 24 -17.39 12.34 -4.07
C ILE A 24 -18.12 12.40 -2.73
N GLU A 25 -18.31 11.25 -2.14
CA GLU A 25 -18.73 11.09 -0.76
C GLU A 25 -17.69 10.34 0.04
N ILE A 26 -17.62 10.65 1.33
CA ILE A 26 -16.73 10.07 2.33
C ILE A 26 -17.57 9.32 3.35
N ALA A 27 -17.18 8.09 3.67
CA ALA A 27 -17.81 7.30 4.71
C ALA A 27 -17.33 7.73 6.09
N LEU A 28 -18.25 8.03 6.97
CA LEU A 28 -18.03 8.17 8.40
C LEU A 28 -18.78 7.07 9.15
N VAL A 29 -18.21 6.62 10.25
CA VAL A 29 -18.79 5.63 11.15
C VAL A 29 -19.20 6.30 12.47
N HIS A 30 -20.39 6.00 12.97
CA HIS A 30 -20.86 6.42 14.27
C HIS A 30 -20.61 5.33 15.29
N ARG A 31 -19.96 5.65 16.41
CA ARG A 31 -19.71 4.72 17.52
C ARG A 31 -20.64 5.02 18.69
N PRO A 32 -21.67 4.20 18.92
CA PRO A 32 -22.68 4.47 19.95
C PRO A 32 -22.11 4.63 21.36
N ARG A 33 -21.08 3.83 21.69
CA ARG A 33 -20.41 3.87 23.01
C ARG A 33 -19.81 5.24 23.36
N TYR A 34 -19.35 5.98 22.34
CA TYR A 34 -18.67 7.28 22.51
C TYR A 34 -19.51 8.43 22.01
N ASP A 35 -20.64 8.13 21.35
CA ASP A 35 -21.52 9.09 20.65
C ASP A 35 -20.71 10.04 19.72
N ASP A 36 -19.79 9.46 18.93
CA ASP A 36 -18.88 10.19 18.07
C ASP A 36 -18.94 9.71 16.61
N TRP A 37 -18.46 10.56 15.70
CA TRP A 37 -18.29 10.28 14.30
C TRP A 37 -16.80 10.32 13.92
N THR A 38 -16.29 9.27 13.29
CA THR A 38 -14.88 9.09 12.98
C THR A 38 -14.68 8.40 11.63
N LEU A 39 -13.47 8.40 11.13
CA LEU A 39 -13.06 7.57 10.00
C LEU A 39 -12.97 6.09 10.45
N PRO A 40 -13.31 5.12 9.56
CA PRO A 40 -13.21 3.69 9.88
C PRO A 40 -11.77 3.30 10.19
N LYS A 41 -11.57 2.60 11.32
CA LYS A 41 -10.24 2.18 11.83
C LYS A 41 -10.36 1.26 13.03
N GLY A 42 -9.38 0.39 13.18
CA GLY A 42 -9.29 -0.44 14.39
C GLY A 42 -7.88 -0.92 14.72
N LYS A 43 -7.78 -1.81 15.68
CA LYS A 43 -6.51 -2.28 16.22
C LYS A 43 -5.83 -3.29 15.31
N LEU A 44 -4.51 -3.20 15.23
CA LEU A 44 -3.68 -4.19 14.54
C LEU A 44 -3.75 -5.54 15.27
N GLU A 45 -4.03 -6.59 14.54
CA GLU A 45 -3.99 -7.96 15.04
C GLU A 45 -2.59 -8.57 14.91
N ALA A 46 -2.33 -9.64 15.69
CA ALA A 46 -1.04 -10.31 15.69
C ALA A 46 -0.73 -10.92 14.30
N GLY A 47 0.43 -10.57 13.75
CA GLY A 47 0.88 -11.05 12.43
C GLY A 47 0.21 -10.38 11.24
N GLU A 48 -0.62 -9.37 11.46
CA GLU A 48 -1.27 -8.57 10.43
C GLU A 48 -0.36 -7.40 9.99
N HIS A 49 -0.35 -7.07 8.72
CA HIS A 49 0.29 -5.84 8.24
C HIS A 49 -0.67 -4.64 8.39
N LEU A 50 -0.15 -3.43 8.65
CA LEU A 50 -1.00 -2.24 8.87
C LEU A 50 -2.02 -1.98 7.76
N ILE A 51 -1.66 -2.19 6.49
CA ILE A 51 -2.61 -1.99 5.39
C ILE A 51 -3.67 -3.11 5.32
N GLU A 52 -3.34 -4.32 5.79
CA GLU A 52 -4.31 -5.42 5.91
C GLU A 52 -5.31 -5.11 7.01
N CYS A 53 -4.83 -4.61 8.16
CA CYS A 53 -5.66 -4.10 9.24
C CYS A 53 -6.63 -3.01 8.73
N ALA A 54 -6.13 -2.01 8.03
CA ALA A 54 -6.98 -0.96 7.46
C ALA A 54 -8.04 -1.52 6.51
N ALA A 55 -7.68 -2.52 5.68
CA ALA A 55 -8.61 -3.14 4.73
C ALA A 55 -9.67 -4.00 5.44
N ARG A 56 -9.29 -4.71 6.50
CA ARG A 56 -10.21 -5.49 7.35
C ARG A 56 -11.19 -4.57 8.05
N GLU A 57 -10.71 -3.56 8.76
CA GLU A 57 -11.54 -2.62 9.52
C GLU A 57 -12.52 -1.84 8.62
N VAL A 58 -12.06 -1.36 7.46
CA VAL A 58 -12.96 -0.73 6.47
C VAL A 58 -14.08 -1.69 6.08
N ARG A 59 -13.77 -2.96 5.83
CA ARG A 59 -14.77 -3.95 5.46
C ARG A 59 -15.74 -4.26 6.61
N GLU A 60 -15.21 -4.46 7.82
CA GLU A 60 -16.02 -4.80 9.00
C GLU A 60 -16.96 -3.66 9.40
N GLU A 61 -16.43 -2.44 9.48
CA GLU A 61 -17.19 -1.28 9.94
C GLU A 61 -18.12 -0.69 8.87
N THR A 62 -17.78 -0.81 7.58
CA THR A 62 -18.54 -0.15 6.50
C THR A 62 -19.16 -1.09 5.47
N GLY A 63 -18.80 -2.37 5.47
CA GLY A 63 -19.17 -3.33 4.44
C GLY A 63 -18.44 -3.14 3.10
N ALA A 64 -17.56 -2.15 2.95
CA ALA A 64 -16.91 -1.85 1.70
C ALA A 64 -15.68 -2.74 1.44
N ILE A 65 -15.60 -3.31 0.24
CA ILE A 65 -14.32 -3.72 -0.33
C ILE A 65 -13.72 -2.50 -0.99
N ALA A 66 -12.50 -2.13 -0.59
CA ALA A 66 -11.87 -0.90 -1.03
C ALA A 66 -10.54 -1.15 -1.76
N ARG A 67 -10.21 -0.24 -2.70
CA ARG A 67 -8.88 -0.12 -3.29
C ARG A 67 -8.14 1.00 -2.59
N PHE A 68 -7.00 0.66 -2.00
CA PHE A 68 -6.16 1.59 -1.27
C PHE A 68 -5.32 2.46 -2.22
N GLY A 69 -5.18 3.70 -1.85
CA GLY A 69 -4.39 4.74 -2.50
C GLY A 69 -3.29 5.24 -1.55
N PRO A 70 -2.89 6.53 -1.66
CA PRO A 70 -1.80 7.10 -0.90
C PRO A 70 -2.01 7.06 0.61
N LEU A 71 -0.90 6.92 1.35
CA LEU A 71 -0.83 7.18 2.78
C LEU A 71 -1.19 8.65 3.05
N LEU A 72 -2.14 8.88 3.95
CA LEU A 72 -2.59 10.23 4.34
C LEU A 72 -1.87 10.75 5.59
N GLY A 73 -1.26 9.84 6.33
CA GLY A 73 -0.49 10.16 7.53
C GLY A 73 -0.74 9.21 8.69
N GLN A 74 -0.09 9.53 9.80
CA GLN A 74 -0.25 8.85 11.08
C GLN A 74 -0.67 9.87 12.11
N VAL A 75 -1.64 9.54 12.94
CA VAL A 75 -2.07 10.34 14.08
C VAL A 75 -1.78 9.60 15.38
N SER A 76 -1.39 10.35 16.39
CA SER A 76 -1.07 9.82 17.73
C SER A 76 -1.91 10.54 18.76
N TYR A 77 -2.56 9.79 19.62
CA TYR A 77 -3.36 10.34 20.73
C TYR A 77 -3.45 9.31 21.86
N ASP A 78 -3.83 9.77 23.05
CA ASP A 78 -4.03 8.90 24.20
C ASP A 78 -5.48 8.45 24.31
N VAL A 79 -5.66 7.19 24.64
CA VAL A 79 -6.95 6.60 24.97
C VAL A 79 -6.85 6.03 26.39
N GLU A 80 -7.57 6.61 27.33
CA GLU A 80 -7.57 6.19 28.75
C GLU A 80 -6.16 6.14 29.38
N GLY A 81 -5.25 7.05 28.92
CA GLY A 81 -3.86 7.11 29.38
C GLY A 81 -2.88 6.18 28.64
N GLU A 82 -3.36 5.42 27.65
CA GLU A 82 -2.51 4.56 26.82
C GLU A 82 -2.30 5.20 25.44
N PRO A 83 -1.04 5.32 24.96
CA PRO A 83 -0.76 5.90 23.66
C PRO A 83 -1.27 5.00 22.53
N LYS A 84 -1.92 5.61 21.52
CA LYS A 84 -2.42 4.95 20.32
C LYS A 84 -1.91 5.66 19.07
N ASN A 85 -1.36 4.89 18.13
CA ASN A 85 -0.94 5.37 16.81
C ASN A 85 -1.85 4.76 15.73
N VAL A 86 -2.49 5.62 14.94
CA VAL A 86 -3.37 5.19 13.85
C VAL A 86 -2.80 5.66 12.52
N THR A 87 -2.58 4.73 11.61
CA THR A 87 -2.11 5.01 10.25
C THR A 87 -3.29 5.01 9.28
N TYR A 88 -3.42 6.06 8.47
CA TYR A 88 -4.54 6.22 7.54
C TYR A 88 -4.09 6.29 6.09
N TRP A 89 -4.82 5.60 5.22
CA TRP A 89 -4.72 5.68 3.77
C TRP A 89 -5.99 6.27 3.15
N ALA A 90 -5.88 6.81 1.95
CA ALA A 90 -7.02 6.99 1.08
C ALA A 90 -7.49 5.62 0.59
N ALA A 91 -8.81 5.38 0.56
CA ALA A 91 -9.35 4.14 0.03
C ALA A 91 -10.64 4.40 -0.75
N ARG A 92 -10.71 3.87 -1.98
CA ARG A 92 -11.89 3.96 -2.83
C ARG A 92 -12.77 2.72 -2.65
N ALA A 93 -14.03 2.89 -2.29
CA ALA A 93 -15.00 1.81 -2.29
C ALA A 93 -15.21 1.29 -3.73
N VAL A 94 -15.08 -0.03 -3.91
CA VAL A 94 -15.26 -0.69 -5.22
C VAL A 94 -16.45 -1.66 -5.22
N GLU A 95 -16.77 -2.21 -4.05
CA GLU A 95 -17.90 -3.11 -3.84
C GLU A 95 -18.47 -2.87 -2.44
N MET A 96 -19.76 -3.04 -2.27
CA MET A 96 -20.45 -2.83 -0.99
C MET A 96 -21.17 -4.10 -0.56
N HIS A 97 -21.02 -4.46 0.71
CA HIS A 97 -21.69 -5.54 1.40
C HIS A 97 -22.31 -5.01 2.70
N GLU A 98 -23.01 -5.86 3.43
CA GLU A 98 -23.43 -5.53 4.80
C GLU A 98 -22.20 -5.46 5.72
N PRO A 99 -22.11 -4.45 6.60
CA PRO A 99 -21.11 -4.39 7.65
C PRO A 99 -21.19 -5.62 8.57
N THR A 100 -20.03 -6.04 9.09
CA THR A 100 -19.94 -7.19 10.03
C THR A 100 -19.53 -6.78 11.44
N ALA A 101 -19.20 -5.51 11.67
CA ALA A 101 -18.96 -4.98 13.01
C ALA A 101 -20.23 -5.09 13.88
N GLU A 102 -20.05 -5.33 15.18
CA GLU A 102 -21.17 -5.40 16.11
C GLU A 102 -21.87 -4.04 16.23
N SER A 103 -23.19 -4.05 16.39
CA SER A 103 -24.02 -2.83 16.40
C SER A 103 -23.76 -1.91 17.61
N ASP A 104 -23.15 -2.40 18.65
CA ASP A 104 -22.68 -1.61 19.81
C ASP A 104 -21.32 -0.96 19.56
N GLU A 105 -20.53 -1.48 18.64
CA GLU A 105 -19.29 -0.87 18.16
C GLU A 105 -19.56 0.17 17.08
N ILE A 106 -20.26 -0.21 16.00
CA ILE A 106 -20.63 0.68 14.89
C ILE A 106 -22.15 0.69 14.73
N GLY A 107 -22.77 1.78 15.18
CA GLY A 107 -24.23 1.93 15.09
C GLY A 107 -24.72 2.35 13.70
N ARG A 108 -23.90 3.08 12.92
CA ARG A 108 -24.32 3.63 11.63
C ARG A 108 -23.14 4.04 10.76
N VAL A 109 -23.25 3.83 9.45
CA VAL A 109 -22.37 4.39 8.42
C VAL A 109 -23.10 5.50 7.68
N GLN A 110 -22.45 6.62 7.45
CA GLN A 110 -23.01 7.73 6.67
C GLN A 110 -22.05 8.18 5.59
N TRP A 111 -22.54 8.32 4.37
CA TRP A 111 -21.81 8.84 3.24
C TRP A 111 -22.14 10.33 3.07
N LEU A 112 -21.12 11.17 3.09
CA LEU A 112 -21.25 12.63 3.14
C LEU A 112 -20.30 13.28 2.14
N SER A 113 -20.73 14.41 1.57
CA SER A 113 -19.79 15.27 0.84
C SER A 113 -18.62 15.68 1.75
N PRO A 114 -17.44 16.02 1.20
CA PRO A 114 -16.28 16.41 2.02
C PRO A 114 -16.57 17.56 2.99
N GLY A 115 -17.38 18.54 2.57
CA GLY A 115 -17.80 19.66 3.41
C GLY A 115 -18.69 19.23 4.58
N ALA A 116 -19.66 18.35 4.30
CA ALA A 116 -20.55 17.80 5.32
C ALA A 116 -19.79 16.85 6.27
N ALA A 117 -18.87 16.00 5.73
CA ALA A 117 -18.03 15.14 6.55
C ALA A 117 -17.17 15.93 7.55
N ARG A 118 -16.58 17.05 7.09
CA ARG A 118 -15.82 17.96 7.96
C ARG A 118 -16.66 18.52 9.12
N ALA A 119 -17.92 18.83 8.87
CA ALA A 119 -18.82 19.38 9.89
C ALA A 119 -19.29 18.35 10.92
N VAL A 120 -19.28 17.07 10.55
CA VAL A 120 -19.77 15.95 11.37
C VAL A 120 -18.64 15.27 12.14
N LEU A 121 -17.41 15.22 11.59
CA LEU A 121 -16.24 14.61 12.25
C LEU A 121 -16.02 15.22 13.64
N THR A 122 -15.94 14.34 14.64
CA THR A 122 -15.80 14.74 16.05
C THR A 122 -14.39 15.20 16.38
N TYR A 123 -13.35 14.62 15.73
CA TYR A 123 -11.96 14.84 16.13
C TYR A 123 -11.17 15.66 15.11
N GLY A 124 -10.36 16.60 15.61
CA GLY A 124 -9.51 17.43 14.76
C GLY A 124 -8.49 16.64 13.94
N HIS A 125 -7.99 15.52 14.46
CA HIS A 125 -7.04 14.67 13.73
C HIS A 125 -7.70 13.97 12.53
N ASP A 126 -8.97 13.58 12.59
CA ASP A 126 -9.68 13.04 11.43
C ASP A 126 -9.91 14.13 10.36
N ILE A 127 -10.11 15.38 10.79
CA ILE A 127 -10.17 16.53 9.87
C ILE A 127 -8.81 16.77 9.20
N GLU A 128 -7.69 16.55 9.87
CA GLU A 128 -6.36 16.64 9.27
C GLU A 128 -6.14 15.55 8.22
N VAL A 129 -6.59 14.31 8.46
CA VAL A 129 -6.59 13.22 7.47
C VAL A 129 -7.44 13.59 6.26
N LEU A 130 -8.64 14.17 6.47
CA LEU A 130 -9.50 14.68 5.39
C LEU A 130 -8.79 15.78 4.58
N ASN A 131 -8.08 16.70 5.23
CA ASN A 131 -7.32 17.74 4.55
C ASN A 131 -6.18 17.16 3.70
N SER A 132 -5.47 16.14 4.21
CA SER A 132 -4.42 15.45 3.46
C SER A 132 -4.99 14.79 2.19
N PHE A 133 -6.13 14.12 2.32
CA PHE A 133 -6.82 13.52 1.18
C PHE A 133 -7.23 14.57 0.13
N LEU A 134 -7.82 15.70 0.55
CA LEU A 134 -8.26 16.76 -0.36
C LEU A 134 -7.09 17.42 -1.12
N LYS A 135 -5.89 17.47 -0.52
CA LYS A 135 -4.69 17.98 -1.21
C LYS A 135 -4.20 17.00 -2.29
N ILE A 136 -4.23 15.69 -2.02
CA ILE A 136 -3.80 14.64 -2.96
C ILE A 136 -4.85 14.48 -4.06
N GLY A 137 -6.13 14.49 -3.69
CA GLY A 137 -7.26 14.24 -4.58
C GLY A 137 -7.47 12.78 -4.94
N THR A 138 -8.41 12.53 -5.81
CA THR A 138 -8.83 11.18 -6.26
C THR A 138 -8.10 10.73 -7.53
N GLY A 139 -8.35 9.49 -7.96
CA GLY A 139 -7.94 8.97 -9.27
C GLY A 139 -6.47 8.54 -9.37
N THR A 140 -5.75 8.42 -8.25
CA THR A 140 -4.40 7.85 -8.28
C THR A 140 -4.44 6.33 -8.44
N LEU A 141 -3.46 5.79 -9.17
CA LEU A 141 -3.26 4.37 -9.39
C LEU A 141 -1.92 3.92 -8.77
N PRO A 142 -1.88 2.79 -8.07
CA PRO A 142 -0.67 2.30 -7.43
C PRO A 142 0.26 1.63 -8.44
N ILE A 143 1.56 1.93 -8.33
CA ILE A 143 2.67 1.25 -8.99
C ILE A 143 3.60 0.78 -7.89
N VAL A 144 3.60 -0.52 -7.62
CA VAL A 144 4.35 -1.14 -6.53
C VAL A 144 5.74 -1.51 -7.03
N LEU A 145 6.77 -0.78 -6.62
CA LEU A 145 8.18 -1.12 -6.87
C LEU A 145 8.66 -2.11 -5.80
N LEU A 146 8.50 -3.40 -6.08
CA LEU A 146 8.72 -4.48 -5.14
C LEU A 146 10.15 -5.02 -5.26
N ARG A 147 10.88 -5.07 -4.14
CA ARG A 147 12.09 -5.88 -4.07
C ARG A 147 11.70 -7.36 -3.95
N HIS A 148 12.34 -8.24 -4.73
CA HIS A 148 12.15 -9.67 -4.59
C HIS A 148 12.27 -10.13 -3.14
N ALA A 149 11.57 -11.17 -2.74
CA ALA A 149 11.64 -11.78 -1.42
C ALA A 149 13.05 -12.35 -1.15
N LYS A 150 13.32 -12.74 0.08
CA LYS A 150 14.64 -13.17 0.50
C LYS A 150 15.11 -14.38 -0.31
N ALA A 151 16.27 -14.26 -0.95
CA ALA A 151 16.89 -15.32 -1.73
C ALA A 151 18.02 -15.99 -0.93
N VAL A 152 18.40 -17.19 -1.33
CA VAL A 152 19.62 -17.87 -0.87
C VAL A 152 20.78 -16.89 -0.94
N LYS A 153 21.67 -16.87 0.04
CA LYS A 153 22.81 -15.95 0.04
C LYS A 153 23.76 -16.28 -1.11
N ARG A 154 24.40 -15.25 -1.69
CA ARG A 154 25.41 -15.45 -2.75
C ARG A 154 26.56 -16.37 -2.31
N SER A 155 26.97 -16.29 -1.03
CA SER A 155 28.02 -17.16 -0.47
C SER A 155 27.63 -18.62 -0.37
N ASP A 156 26.33 -18.92 -0.35
CA ASP A 156 25.76 -20.25 -0.11
C ASP A 156 25.17 -20.83 -1.41
N TRP A 157 25.29 -20.09 -2.53
CA TRP A 157 24.85 -20.49 -3.87
C TRP A 157 26.01 -21.12 -4.64
N ASP A 158 25.83 -22.33 -5.10
CA ASP A 158 26.81 -23.16 -5.83
C ASP A 158 26.54 -23.25 -7.34
N GLY A 159 25.47 -22.57 -7.84
CA GLY A 159 25.17 -22.49 -9.26
C GLY A 159 26.06 -21.49 -9.99
N ASP A 160 26.17 -21.66 -11.32
CA ASP A 160 27.05 -20.87 -12.19
C ASP A 160 26.55 -19.44 -12.39
N ASP A 161 25.23 -19.22 -12.40
CA ASP A 161 24.63 -17.90 -12.66
C ASP A 161 23.87 -17.37 -11.42
N ASP A 162 24.17 -16.11 -11.03
CA ASP A 162 23.46 -15.45 -9.92
C ASP A 162 21.99 -15.23 -10.22
N ASP A 163 21.60 -15.14 -11.49
CA ASP A 163 20.20 -14.95 -11.86
C ASP A 163 19.35 -16.21 -11.65
N ASP A 164 19.97 -17.39 -11.62
CA ASP A 164 19.30 -18.67 -11.29
C ASP A 164 19.08 -18.86 -9.78
N ARG A 165 19.68 -18.03 -8.94
CA ARG A 165 19.60 -18.14 -7.48
C ARG A 165 18.16 -18.01 -6.96
N PRO A 166 17.63 -19.06 -6.25
CA PRO A 166 16.22 -19.11 -5.82
C PRO A 166 15.97 -18.32 -4.53
N LEU A 167 14.69 -18.22 -4.16
CA LEU A 167 14.28 -17.81 -2.81
C LEU A 167 14.79 -18.83 -1.79
N ASP A 168 15.07 -18.36 -0.56
CA ASP A 168 15.20 -19.24 0.60
C ASP A 168 13.81 -19.48 1.24
N SER A 169 13.73 -20.39 2.23
CA SER A 169 12.49 -20.74 2.91
C SER A 169 11.77 -19.54 3.54
N ARG A 170 12.53 -18.54 4.04
CA ARG A 170 11.96 -17.30 4.55
C ARG A 170 11.39 -16.45 3.42
N GLY A 171 12.07 -16.42 2.28
CA GLY A 171 11.60 -15.70 1.11
C GLY A 171 10.30 -16.28 0.54
N GLU A 172 10.13 -17.58 0.56
CA GLU A 172 8.89 -18.24 0.16
C GLU A 172 7.72 -17.80 1.07
N ILE A 173 7.93 -17.75 2.38
CA ILE A 173 6.94 -17.26 3.35
C ILE A 173 6.63 -15.78 3.08
N GLN A 174 7.65 -14.93 2.87
CA GLN A 174 7.45 -13.52 2.55
C GLN A 174 6.62 -13.33 1.29
N ALA A 175 6.94 -14.06 0.21
CA ALA A 175 6.23 -13.99 -1.05
C ALA A 175 4.76 -14.48 -0.93
N GLN A 176 4.49 -15.47 -0.09
CA GLN A 176 3.12 -15.88 0.23
C GLN A 176 2.34 -14.79 0.96
N ARG A 177 2.95 -14.13 1.95
CA ARG A 177 2.31 -13.07 2.73
C ARG A 177 2.07 -11.79 1.90
N LEU A 178 2.95 -11.46 0.96
CA LEU A 178 2.74 -10.36 0.01
C LEU A 178 1.41 -10.44 -0.73
N ARG A 179 0.86 -11.64 -0.95
CA ARG A 179 -0.45 -11.85 -1.58
C ARG A 179 -1.59 -11.17 -0.83
N SER A 180 -1.54 -11.21 0.50
CA SER A 180 -2.55 -10.56 1.36
C SER A 180 -2.32 -9.05 1.40
N THR A 181 -1.09 -8.64 1.63
CA THR A 181 -0.70 -7.21 1.74
C THR A 181 -1.01 -6.44 0.46
N LEU A 182 -0.62 -6.97 -0.71
CA LEU A 182 -0.84 -6.30 -2.00
C LEU A 182 -2.30 -6.34 -2.47
N ARG A 183 -3.14 -7.23 -1.91
CA ARG A 183 -4.57 -7.25 -2.20
C ARG A 183 -5.28 -5.93 -1.89
N ALA A 184 -4.79 -5.18 -0.92
CA ALA A 184 -5.32 -3.87 -0.57
C ALA A 184 -5.33 -2.89 -1.77
N TYR A 185 -4.36 -3.03 -2.68
CA TYR A 185 -4.26 -2.19 -3.88
C TYR A 185 -5.14 -2.65 -5.05
N GLY A 186 -5.90 -3.75 -4.88
CA GLY A 186 -6.76 -4.34 -5.90
C GLY A 186 -6.00 -5.25 -6.88
N PRO A 187 -6.61 -5.60 -8.02
CA PRO A 187 -5.93 -6.38 -9.05
C PRO A 187 -4.79 -5.59 -9.66
N LEU A 188 -3.61 -6.23 -9.75
CA LEU A 188 -2.37 -5.64 -10.25
C LEU A 188 -1.91 -6.41 -11.50
N GLU A 189 -1.46 -5.68 -12.53
CA GLU A 189 -0.67 -6.27 -13.61
C GLU A 189 0.74 -6.54 -13.08
N ILE A 190 1.31 -7.70 -13.42
CA ILE A 190 2.54 -8.18 -12.80
C ILE A 190 3.68 -8.14 -13.79
N HIS A 191 4.67 -7.29 -13.51
CA HIS A 191 5.94 -7.20 -14.21
C HIS A 191 7.05 -7.72 -13.32
N SER A 192 7.99 -8.47 -13.87
CA SER A 192 9.10 -9.03 -13.11
C SER A 192 10.38 -9.09 -13.92
N SER A 193 11.51 -8.76 -13.29
CA SER A 193 12.82 -9.17 -13.79
C SER A 193 12.83 -10.67 -14.09
N ASP A 194 13.64 -11.08 -15.05
CA ASP A 194 13.83 -12.48 -15.46
C ASP A 194 14.59 -13.34 -14.44
N ALA A 195 15.30 -12.75 -13.49
CA ALA A 195 16.00 -13.50 -12.44
C ALA A 195 15.04 -14.38 -11.62
N ASN A 196 15.45 -15.62 -11.34
CA ASN A 196 14.64 -16.66 -10.70
C ASN A 196 13.98 -16.20 -9.39
N ARG A 197 14.71 -15.52 -8.51
CA ARG A 197 14.17 -14.97 -7.24
C ARG A 197 13.05 -13.96 -7.45
N CYS A 198 13.08 -13.18 -8.55
CA CYS A 198 12.01 -12.25 -8.90
C CYS A 198 10.81 -13.01 -9.47
N GLN A 199 11.04 -13.96 -10.38
CA GLN A 199 10.01 -14.80 -10.97
C GLN A 199 9.28 -15.63 -9.90
N GLN A 200 10.01 -16.23 -8.94
CA GLN A 200 9.40 -16.96 -7.82
C GLN A 200 8.58 -16.05 -6.92
N THR A 201 9.04 -14.82 -6.65
CA THR A 201 8.26 -13.84 -5.89
C THR A 201 6.98 -13.46 -6.63
N ALA A 202 7.08 -13.22 -7.93
CA ALA A 202 5.96 -12.82 -8.79
C ALA A 202 4.96 -13.97 -9.04
N SER A 203 5.39 -15.23 -9.08
CA SER A 203 4.52 -16.37 -9.38
C SER A 203 3.42 -16.53 -8.33
N LEU A 204 3.73 -16.32 -7.05
CA LEU A 204 2.75 -16.39 -5.97
C LEU A 204 1.72 -15.25 -6.06
N LEU A 205 2.10 -14.08 -6.59
CA LEU A 205 1.18 -12.98 -6.88
C LEU A 205 0.33 -13.31 -8.12
N SER A 206 0.93 -13.89 -9.17
CA SER A 206 0.25 -14.33 -10.38
C SER A 206 -0.90 -15.30 -10.06
N ASP A 207 -0.64 -16.29 -9.24
CA ASP A 207 -1.66 -17.25 -8.78
C ASP A 207 -2.81 -16.54 -8.03
N LYS A 208 -2.48 -15.56 -7.19
CA LYS A 208 -3.48 -14.85 -6.38
C LYS A 208 -4.35 -13.91 -7.19
N PHE A 209 -3.76 -13.18 -8.13
CA PHE A 209 -4.46 -12.18 -8.94
C PHE A 209 -5.00 -12.72 -10.25
N ALA A 210 -4.74 -14.00 -10.56
CA ALA A 210 -5.06 -14.62 -11.84
C ALA A 210 -4.54 -13.77 -13.04
N ALA A 211 -3.34 -13.19 -12.88
CA ALA A 211 -2.70 -12.30 -13.83
C ALA A 211 -1.38 -12.90 -14.30
N PRO A 212 -1.09 -12.91 -15.63
CA PRO A 212 0.17 -13.41 -16.13
C PRO A 212 1.34 -12.54 -15.69
N ILE A 213 2.53 -13.16 -15.57
CA ILE A 213 3.77 -12.42 -15.33
C ILE A 213 4.30 -11.93 -16.68
N ILE A 214 4.52 -10.63 -16.78
CA ILE A 214 5.21 -10.02 -17.91
C ILE A 214 6.69 -9.90 -17.53
N THR A 215 7.53 -10.64 -18.23
CA THR A 215 8.97 -10.64 -17.97
C THR A 215 9.63 -9.40 -18.57
N GLU A 216 10.39 -8.70 -17.74
CA GLU A 216 11.09 -7.45 -18.05
C GLU A 216 12.61 -7.62 -17.86
N SER A 217 13.30 -8.14 -18.87
CA SER A 217 14.74 -8.43 -18.77
C SER A 217 15.60 -7.18 -18.52
N SER A 218 15.16 -6.00 -18.98
CA SER A 218 15.83 -4.72 -18.70
C SER A 218 15.87 -4.37 -17.20
N LEU A 219 14.98 -4.97 -16.39
CA LEU A 219 14.90 -4.74 -14.95
C LEU A 219 15.72 -5.72 -14.11
N SER A 220 16.51 -6.63 -14.75
CA SER A 220 17.46 -7.47 -14.03
C SER A 220 18.69 -6.68 -13.56
N GLU A 221 19.35 -7.15 -12.50
CA GLU A 221 20.58 -6.53 -12.01
C GLU A 221 21.70 -6.54 -13.06
N TYR A 222 21.79 -7.62 -13.82
CA TYR A 222 22.77 -7.79 -14.88
C TYR A 222 22.52 -6.82 -16.05
N SER A 223 21.30 -6.79 -16.60
CA SER A 223 20.95 -5.90 -17.71
C SER A 223 21.08 -4.42 -17.32
N TYR A 224 20.62 -4.09 -16.11
CA TYR A 224 20.71 -2.72 -15.58
C TYR A 224 22.16 -2.21 -15.49
N LYS A 225 23.12 -3.05 -15.08
CA LYS A 225 24.55 -2.68 -15.02
C LYS A 225 25.13 -2.41 -16.40
N ARG A 226 24.61 -3.05 -17.44
CA ARG A 226 25.07 -2.87 -18.83
C ARG A 226 24.40 -1.69 -19.53
N ASP A 227 23.12 -1.50 -19.27
CA ASP A 227 22.29 -0.46 -19.90
C ASP A 227 21.20 0.00 -18.92
N SER A 228 21.52 0.97 -18.10
CA SER A 228 20.57 1.56 -17.16
C SER A 228 19.48 2.38 -17.86
N GLU A 229 19.77 2.94 -19.04
CA GLU A 229 18.81 3.77 -19.79
C GLU A 229 17.65 2.93 -20.31
N ALA A 230 17.87 1.68 -20.70
CA ALA A 230 16.81 0.77 -21.10
C ALA A 230 15.80 0.54 -19.94
N ALA A 231 16.30 0.32 -18.71
CA ALA A 231 15.44 0.17 -17.53
C ALA A 231 14.68 1.47 -17.19
N LEU A 232 15.34 2.62 -17.27
CA LEU A 232 14.74 3.94 -17.03
C LEU A 232 13.66 4.28 -18.08
N SER A 233 13.93 3.97 -19.34
CA SER A 233 12.94 4.11 -20.41
C SER A 233 11.73 3.20 -20.17
N ARG A 234 11.98 1.94 -19.79
CA ARG A 234 10.92 0.98 -19.56
C ARG A 234 10.00 1.37 -18.40
N ILE A 235 10.56 1.82 -17.27
CA ILE A 235 9.74 2.24 -16.13
C ILE A 235 8.86 3.46 -16.48
N LYS A 236 9.37 4.40 -17.26
CA LYS A 236 8.60 5.56 -17.75
C LYS A 236 7.45 5.14 -18.67
N GLN A 237 7.66 4.12 -19.51
CA GLN A 237 6.59 3.55 -20.35
C GLN A 237 5.51 2.87 -19.48
N LEU A 238 5.93 2.10 -18.46
CA LEU A 238 5.00 1.43 -17.53
C LEU A 238 4.14 2.44 -16.76
N LEU A 239 4.71 3.58 -16.36
CA LEU A 239 3.97 4.67 -15.72
C LEU A 239 2.83 5.21 -16.61
N GLN A 240 3.03 5.23 -17.95
CA GLN A 240 2.04 5.73 -18.91
C GLN A 240 0.91 4.73 -19.21
N LEU A 241 0.98 3.48 -18.72
CA LEU A 241 -0.10 2.52 -18.92
C LEU A 241 -1.37 2.86 -18.15
N GLU A 242 -1.27 3.74 -17.15
CA GLU A 242 -2.40 4.15 -16.30
C GLU A 242 -3.17 2.95 -15.72
N ARG A 243 -2.42 1.98 -15.20
CA ARG A 243 -2.93 0.74 -14.59
C ARG A 243 -2.27 0.49 -13.24
N PRO A 244 -2.97 -0.16 -12.31
CA PRO A 244 -2.32 -0.69 -11.11
C PRO A 244 -1.29 -1.75 -11.48
N LEU A 245 -0.02 -1.56 -11.06
CA LEU A 245 1.10 -2.43 -11.42
C LEU A 245 1.85 -2.89 -10.17
N VAL A 246 2.42 -4.11 -10.25
CA VAL A 246 3.55 -4.50 -9.40
C VAL A 246 4.74 -4.80 -10.29
N ILE A 247 5.90 -4.26 -9.93
CA ILE A 247 7.16 -4.39 -10.66
C ILE A 247 8.18 -5.01 -9.71
N CYS A 248 8.44 -6.30 -9.86
CA CYS A 248 9.39 -7.02 -9.04
C CYS A 248 10.80 -6.94 -9.62
N SER A 249 11.73 -6.41 -8.84
CA SER A 249 13.12 -6.24 -9.26
C SER A 249 14.08 -6.27 -8.04
N HIS A 250 15.25 -5.65 -8.14
CA HIS A 250 16.37 -5.79 -7.24
C HIS A 250 16.71 -4.49 -6.49
N ARG A 251 17.30 -4.62 -5.29
CA ARG A 251 17.75 -3.46 -4.50
C ARG A 251 18.66 -2.49 -5.28
N PRO A 252 19.62 -2.91 -6.10
CA PRO A 252 20.47 -1.97 -6.85
C PRO A 252 19.72 -1.20 -7.95
N VAL A 253 18.59 -1.74 -8.46
CA VAL A 253 17.82 -1.18 -9.57
C VAL A 253 16.75 -0.21 -9.08
N LEU A 254 15.94 -0.65 -8.13
CA LEU A 254 14.72 0.05 -7.68
C LEU A 254 14.95 1.50 -7.21
N PRO A 255 16.03 1.85 -6.45
CA PRO A 255 16.27 3.23 -6.04
C PRO A 255 16.49 4.19 -7.20
N HIS A 256 17.14 3.72 -8.28
CA HIS A 256 17.37 4.52 -9.46
C HIS A 256 16.08 4.73 -10.25
N LEU A 257 15.24 3.68 -10.36
CA LEU A 257 13.93 3.79 -11.00
C LEU A 257 13.02 4.76 -10.23
N ALA A 258 12.94 4.63 -8.89
CA ALA A 258 12.17 5.55 -8.07
C ALA A 258 12.63 7.01 -8.26
N ARG A 259 13.94 7.25 -8.20
CA ARG A 259 14.51 8.59 -8.42
C ARG A 259 14.10 9.16 -9.76
N ALA A 260 14.22 8.38 -10.84
CA ALA A 260 13.88 8.82 -12.19
C ALA A 260 12.39 9.18 -12.34
N LEU A 261 11.50 8.47 -11.64
CA LEU A 261 10.06 8.79 -11.62
C LEU A 261 9.75 10.06 -10.82
N LEU A 262 10.62 10.45 -9.88
CA LEU A 262 10.43 11.61 -9.01
C LEU A 262 11.15 12.88 -9.51
N GLU A 263 12.00 12.80 -10.53
CA GLU A 263 12.85 13.89 -11.01
C GLU A 263 12.13 15.22 -11.24
N ASN A 264 10.89 15.19 -11.70
CA ASN A 264 10.10 16.39 -12.02
C ASN A 264 8.95 16.60 -11.02
N THR A 265 9.09 16.08 -9.81
CA THR A 265 8.11 16.23 -8.73
C THR A 265 8.69 17.04 -7.57
N HIS A 266 7.84 17.46 -6.65
CA HIS A 266 8.27 18.06 -5.37
C HIS A 266 8.40 17.03 -4.25
N LEU A 267 8.39 15.72 -4.60
CA LEU A 267 8.46 14.64 -3.64
C LEU A 267 9.91 14.30 -3.31
N ASP A 268 10.17 14.01 -2.05
CA ASP A 268 11.48 13.55 -1.62
C ASP A 268 11.77 12.14 -2.15
N THR A 269 13.00 11.92 -2.61
CA THR A 269 13.46 10.58 -2.98
C THR A 269 13.54 9.72 -1.71
N PRO A 270 12.94 8.53 -1.70
CA PRO A 270 13.01 7.65 -0.54
C PRO A 270 14.45 7.32 -0.17
N THR A 271 14.82 7.52 1.08
CA THR A 271 16.15 7.20 1.62
C THR A 271 16.20 5.83 2.29
N ALA A 272 15.04 5.25 2.62
CA ALA A 272 14.95 3.94 3.24
C ALA A 272 15.47 2.85 2.31
N SER A 273 16.33 1.96 2.84
CA SER A 273 16.72 0.76 2.09
C SER A 273 15.53 -0.19 2.01
N LEU A 274 15.23 -0.67 0.79
CA LEU A 274 14.24 -1.72 0.63
C LEU A 274 14.79 -3.05 1.16
N GLU A 275 14.17 -3.58 2.22
CA GLU A 275 14.39 -4.94 2.66
C GLU A 275 13.78 -5.93 1.65
N PRO A 276 14.21 -7.23 1.64
CA PRO A 276 13.56 -8.24 0.81
C PRO A 276 12.05 -8.29 1.08
N ALA A 277 11.23 -8.31 0.04
CA ALA A 277 9.77 -8.23 0.08
C ALA A 277 9.18 -6.87 0.53
N ALA A 278 10.00 -5.85 0.77
CA ALA A 278 9.52 -4.47 0.94
C ALA A 278 9.33 -3.79 -0.43
N ALA A 279 8.53 -2.74 -0.44
CA ALA A 279 8.23 -1.99 -1.66
C ALA A 279 8.17 -0.48 -1.42
N TRP A 280 8.36 0.29 -2.48
CA TRP A 280 7.81 1.64 -2.59
C TRP A 280 6.54 1.57 -3.43
N VAL A 281 5.49 2.19 -2.94
CA VAL A 281 4.22 2.30 -3.66
C VAL A 281 4.11 3.72 -4.20
N ILE A 282 4.28 3.84 -5.50
CA ILE A 282 4.11 5.10 -6.22
C ILE A 282 2.64 5.23 -6.58
N HIS A 283 2.06 6.38 -6.30
CA HIS A 283 0.70 6.70 -6.66
C HIS A 283 0.72 7.73 -7.78
N ALA A 284 0.28 7.32 -8.98
CA ALA A 284 0.31 8.15 -10.17
C ALA A 284 -1.09 8.47 -10.68
N ARG A 285 -1.23 9.61 -11.38
CA ARG A 285 -2.45 10.04 -12.05
C ARG A 285 -2.08 10.75 -13.35
N GLY A 286 -2.64 10.28 -14.48
CA GLY A 286 -2.30 10.82 -15.80
C GLY A 286 -0.80 10.73 -16.11
N GLY A 287 -0.12 9.63 -15.73
CA GLY A 287 1.32 9.47 -15.93
C GLY A 287 2.22 10.36 -15.05
N VAL A 288 1.64 11.08 -14.08
CA VAL A 288 2.39 11.95 -13.14
C VAL A 288 2.36 11.33 -11.74
N VAL A 289 3.53 11.28 -11.09
CA VAL A 289 3.62 10.82 -9.70
C VAL A 289 3.08 11.87 -8.74
N ILE A 290 2.14 11.48 -7.89
CA ILE A 290 1.44 12.34 -6.93
C ILE A 290 1.91 12.08 -5.49
N ALA A 291 2.22 10.82 -5.15
CA ALA A 291 2.72 10.43 -3.85
C ALA A 291 3.58 9.17 -3.94
N ILE A 292 4.37 8.93 -2.91
CA ILE A 292 5.17 7.72 -2.74
C ILE A 292 5.15 7.28 -1.28
N ASP A 293 4.84 6.00 -1.05
CA ASP A 293 4.77 5.40 0.27
C ASP A 293 5.78 4.27 0.41
N TYR A 294 6.20 4.00 1.64
CA TYR A 294 6.97 2.80 1.98
C TYR A 294 6.04 1.70 2.49
N LEU A 295 6.12 0.54 1.88
CA LEU A 295 5.45 -0.68 2.31
C LEU A 295 6.50 -1.62 2.90
N SER A 296 6.44 -1.86 4.21
CA SER A 296 7.37 -2.79 4.87
C SER A 296 7.15 -4.22 4.40
N ALA A 297 8.21 -5.03 4.51
CA ALA A 297 8.08 -6.46 4.24
C ALA A 297 7.09 -7.09 5.23
N PRO A 298 6.19 -7.99 4.78
CA PRO A 298 5.36 -8.75 5.70
C PRO A 298 6.22 -9.72 6.53
N GLU A 299 5.94 -9.80 7.83
CA GLU A 299 6.69 -10.63 8.80
C GLU A 299 6.30 -12.11 8.74
#